data_5b70c3329813f1ce64e3886acf156708
#
_entry.id   5b70c3329813f1ce64e3886acf156708
#
_cell.length_a   1.000
_cell.length_b   1.000
_cell.length_c   1.000
_cell.angle_alpha   90.00
_cell.angle_beta   90.00
_cell.angle_gamma   90.00
#
_symmetry.space_group_name_H-M   'P 1'
#
loop_
_entity.id
_entity.type
_entity.pdbx_description
1 polymer ?
#
loop_
_entity_poly.entity_id
_entity_poly.type
_entity_poly.pdbx_seq_one_letter_code
_entity_poly.pdbx_strand_id
1 'polypeptide(L)'
;KDFFCGVPMEQLACLNRAVEYVQLSDELETRFMAAVKRMKQAFNLCSSSENISDEEKDYIHFYCAVRSILFKLTKGDAPDISQMNARVREMLEGAIQSDGIEELFESGKHIAVDIFSDEYMDKINAIQLPNTKIKILQRLLSQAIDEFKKVNKIMGVEFADRLKKVVDEYNNRRRDEAYANEVLDDVAEQLAQLLEELKKEKNSFQSMGIDYEEKAFYDILKAVSKKYEFEYPDDKMVELAKRIKIIVDDKSKYTDWATREDIKA
;
A
#
# COMPACT_ATOMS: atom_id res chain seq x y z
N LYS A 1 -22.18 -2.98 -22.35
CA LYS A 1 -22.56 -3.63 -23.62
C LYS A 1 -21.31 -4.12 -24.37
N ASP A 2 -20.27 -3.29 -24.42
CA ASP A 2 -19.02 -3.58 -25.17
C ASP A 2 -18.21 -4.72 -24.55
N PHE A 3 -18.29 -4.93 -23.23
CA PHE A 3 -17.58 -6.01 -22.55
C PHE A 3 -18.00 -7.39 -23.06
N PHE A 4 -19.31 -7.66 -23.23
CA PHE A 4 -19.79 -8.99 -23.59
C PHE A 4 -19.70 -9.29 -25.09
N CYS A 5 -19.57 -8.28 -25.93
CA CYS A 5 -19.53 -8.39 -27.39
C CYS A 5 -18.15 -8.20 -27.99
N GLY A 6 -17.16 -7.75 -27.20
CA GLY A 6 -15.81 -7.43 -27.65
C GLY A 6 -14.89 -8.67 -27.77
N VAL A 7 -13.79 -8.49 -28.49
CA VAL A 7 -12.68 -9.44 -28.45
C VAL A 7 -11.97 -9.40 -27.08
N PRO A 8 -11.20 -10.43 -26.70
CA PRO A 8 -10.59 -10.53 -25.37
C PRO A 8 -9.82 -9.28 -24.93
N MET A 9 -9.07 -8.63 -25.83
CA MET A 9 -8.36 -7.37 -25.50
C MET A 9 -9.30 -6.20 -25.20
N GLU A 10 -10.42 -6.08 -25.90
CA GLU A 10 -11.42 -5.02 -25.63
C GLU A 10 -12.15 -5.27 -24.30
N GLN A 11 -12.40 -6.53 -24.01
CA GLN A 11 -13.00 -6.96 -22.74
C GLN A 11 -12.07 -6.63 -21.58
N LEU A 12 -10.78 -6.89 -21.72
CA LEU A 12 -9.75 -6.55 -20.76
C LEU A 12 -9.66 -5.03 -20.55
N ALA A 13 -9.59 -4.27 -21.65
CA ALA A 13 -9.55 -2.81 -21.58
C ALA A 13 -10.81 -2.22 -20.90
N CYS A 14 -11.97 -2.83 -21.09
CA CYS A 14 -13.21 -2.44 -20.43
C CYS A 14 -13.14 -2.73 -18.92
N LEU A 15 -12.59 -3.87 -18.52
CA LEU A 15 -12.42 -4.26 -17.12
C LEU A 15 -11.46 -3.30 -16.40
N ASN A 16 -10.30 -3.01 -17.01
CA ASN A 16 -9.31 -2.08 -16.48
C ASN A 16 -9.89 -0.67 -16.31
N ARG A 17 -10.63 -0.16 -17.30
CA ARG A 17 -11.34 1.14 -17.17
C ARG A 17 -12.35 1.14 -16.03
N ALA A 18 -13.06 0.03 -15.80
CA ALA A 18 -14.00 -0.07 -14.69
C ALA A 18 -13.28 -0.08 -13.33
N VAL A 19 -12.15 -0.75 -13.22
CA VAL A 19 -11.29 -0.73 -12.02
C VAL A 19 -10.78 0.68 -11.76
N GLU A 20 -10.23 1.34 -12.76
CA GLU A 20 -9.77 2.73 -12.67
C GLU A 20 -10.90 3.69 -12.22
N TYR A 21 -12.09 3.54 -12.80
CA TYR A 21 -13.23 4.36 -12.42
C TYR A 21 -13.61 4.19 -10.95
N VAL A 22 -13.62 2.96 -10.46
CA VAL A 22 -13.97 2.69 -9.05
C VAL A 22 -12.92 3.24 -8.10
N GLN A 23 -11.66 3.31 -8.51
CA GLN A 23 -10.54 3.84 -7.71
C GLN A 23 -10.42 5.38 -7.73
N LEU A 24 -11.34 6.10 -8.37
CA LEU A 24 -11.34 7.57 -8.39
C LEU A 24 -11.44 8.20 -6.99
N SER A 25 -12.05 7.52 -6.03
CA SER A 25 -12.04 7.93 -4.63
C SER A 25 -12.25 6.75 -3.70
N ASP A 26 -11.74 6.83 -2.46
CA ASP A 26 -11.93 5.81 -1.43
C ASP A 26 -13.41 5.60 -1.09
N GLU A 27 -14.22 6.66 -1.14
CA GLU A 27 -15.68 6.55 -0.92
C GLU A 27 -16.34 5.72 -2.03
N LEU A 28 -16.00 5.96 -3.29
CA LEU A 28 -16.54 5.23 -4.43
C LEU A 28 -16.14 3.77 -4.37
N GLU A 29 -14.86 3.49 -4.10
CA GLU A 29 -14.35 2.12 -3.94
C GLU A 29 -15.08 1.39 -2.81
N THR A 30 -15.18 1.99 -1.63
CA THR A 30 -15.86 1.39 -0.47
C THR A 30 -17.33 1.08 -0.77
N ARG A 31 -18.04 2.02 -1.38
CA ARG A 31 -19.45 1.85 -1.77
C ARG A 31 -19.62 0.75 -2.81
N PHE A 32 -18.76 0.72 -3.82
CA PHE A 32 -18.77 -0.32 -4.86
C PHE A 32 -18.52 -1.70 -4.26
N MET A 33 -17.46 -1.84 -3.45
CA MET A 33 -17.09 -3.09 -2.80
C MET A 33 -18.21 -3.66 -1.93
N ALA A 34 -18.91 -2.79 -1.18
CA ALA A 34 -20.05 -3.17 -0.35
C ALA A 34 -21.29 -3.54 -1.20
N ALA A 35 -21.57 -2.79 -2.26
CA ALA A 35 -22.71 -3.06 -3.15
C ALA A 35 -22.56 -4.40 -3.87
N VAL A 36 -21.38 -4.67 -4.45
CA VAL A 36 -21.10 -5.93 -5.15
C VAL A 36 -21.10 -7.12 -4.20
N LYS A 37 -20.61 -6.95 -2.95
CA LYS A 37 -20.71 -8.00 -1.93
C LYS A 37 -22.17 -8.38 -1.67
N ARG A 38 -23.05 -7.40 -1.47
CA ARG A 38 -24.50 -7.65 -1.25
C ARG A 38 -25.17 -8.29 -2.46
N MET A 39 -24.86 -7.77 -3.67
CA MET A 39 -25.35 -8.34 -4.93
C MET A 39 -24.95 -9.80 -5.08
N LYS A 40 -23.69 -10.17 -4.83
CA LYS A 40 -23.19 -11.55 -4.88
C LYS A 40 -23.92 -12.44 -3.86
N GLN A 41 -24.15 -11.96 -2.64
CA GLN A 41 -24.89 -12.70 -1.62
C GLN A 41 -26.33 -12.96 -2.05
N ALA A 42 -27.03 -11.94 -2.59
CA ALA A 42 -28.38 -12.10 -3.11
C ALA A 42 -28.40 -13.07 -4.30
N PHE A 43 -27.48 -12.95 -5.24
CA PHE A 43 -27.37 -13.84 -6.39
C PHE A 43 -27.16 -15.30 -5.97
N ASN A 44 -26.33 -15.58 -4.97
CA ASN A 44 -26.11 -16.95 -4.46
C ASN A 44 -27.39 -17.58 -3.92
N LEU A 45 -28.33 -16.79 -3.38
CA LEU A 45 -29.64 -17.27 -2.89
C LEU A 45 -30.63 -17.50 -4.04
N CYS A 46 -30.51 -16.78 -5.14
CA CYS A 46 -31.46 -16.77 -6.24
C CYS A 46 -30.90 -17.39 -7.54
N SER A 47 -29.68 -17.91 -7.55
CA SER A 47 -28.98 -18.37 -8.75
C SER A 47 -29.69 -19.49 -9.52
N SER A 48 -30.51 -20.27 -8.84
CA SER A 48 -31.36 -21.31 -9.44
C SER A 48 -32.72 -20.80 -9.96
N SER A 49 -33.01 -19.51 -9.79
CA SER A 49 -34.27 -18.92 -10.25
C SER A 49 -34.27 -18.71 -11.77
N GLU A 50 -35.29 -19.16 -12.45
CA GLU A 50 -35.50 -18.89 -13.89
C GLU A 50 -35.82 -17.43 -14.19
N ASN A 51 -36.03 -16.60 -13.16
CA ASN A 51 -36.36 -15.19 -13.30
C ASN A 51 -35.14 -14.29 -13.52
N ILE A 52 -33.92 -14.82 -13.42
CA ILE A 52 -32.70 -14.07 -13.69
C ILE A 52 -32.25 -14.38 -15.12
N SER A 53 -32.26 -13.37 -15.98
CA SER A 53 -31.81 -13.51 -17.37
C SER A 53 -30.30 -13.77 -17.44
N ASP A 54 -29.85 -14.33 -18.56
CA ASP A 54 -28.42 -14.57 -18.77
C ASP A 54 -27.63 -13.26 -18.88
N GLU A 55 -28.26 -12.18 -19.43
CA GLU A 55 -27.68 -10.85 -19.44
C GLU A 55 -27.44 -10.30 -18.03
N GLU A 56 -28.39 -10.48 -17.11
CA GLU A 56 -28.22 -10.08 -15.70
C GLU A 56 -27.12 -10.88 -15.00
N LYS A 57 -27.04 -12.18 -15.26
CA LYS A 57 -25.94 -13.03 -14.75
C LYS A 57 -24.57 -12.52 -15.23
N ASP A 58 -24.48 -12.16 -16.51
CA ASP A 58 -23.27 -11.62 -17.11
C ASP A 58 -22.84 -10.31 -16.41
N TYR A 59 -23.76 -9.37 -16.17
CA TYR A 59 -23.46 -8.14 -15.41
C TYR A 59 -23.00 -8.43 -13.98
N ILE A 60 -23.65 -9.38 -13.30
CA ILE A 60 -23.24 -9.79 -11.96
C ILE A 60 -21.81 -10.32 -11.97
N HIS A 61 -21.47 -11.18 -12.93
CA HIS A 61 -20.13 -11.74 -13.09
C HIS A 61 -19.09 -10.64 -13.39
N PHE A 62 -19.42 -9.67 -14.25
CA PHE A 62 -18.56 -8.53 -14.54
C PHE A 62 -18.24 -7.70 -13.28
N TYR A 63 -19.26 -7.33 -12.49
CA TYR A 63 -19.02 -6.59 -11.26
C TYR A 63 -18.25 -7.40 -10.23
N CYS A 64 -18.47 -8.70 -10.15
CA CYS A 64 -17.69 -9.59 -9.30
C CYS A 64 -16.20 -9.64 -9.74
N ALA A 65 -15.93 -9.62 -11.05
CA ALA A 65 -14.58 -9.58 -11.59
C ALA A 65 -13.86 -8.28 -11.22
N VAL A 66 -14.50 -7.12 -11.44
CA VAL A 66 -13.97 -5.81 -11.03
C VAL A 66 -13.66 -5.81 -9.53
N ARG A 67 -14.59 -6.30 -8.69
CA ARG A 67 -14.38 -6.38 -7.25
C ARG A 67 -13.20 -7.27 -6.87
N SER A 68 -13.00 -8.38 -7.59
CA SER A 68 -11.90 -9.32 -7.30
C SER A 68 -10.53 -8.70 -7.62
N ILE A 69 -10.42 -7.94 -8.72
CA ILE A 69 -9.21 -7.18 -9.04
C ILE A 69 -8.93 -6.16 -7.94
N LEU A 70 -9.92 -5.33 -7.59
CA LEU A 70 -9.78 -4.34 -6.52
C LEU A 70 -9.35 -4.98 -5.19
N PHE A 71 -9.90 -6.15 -4.86
CA PHE A 71 -9.57 -6.86 -3.64
C PHE A 71 -8.11 -7.36 -3.65
N LYS A 72 -7.63 -7.90 -4.78
CA LYS A 72 -6.22 -8.27 -4.97
C LYS A 72 -5.31 -7.05 -4.79
N LEU A 73 -5.64 -5.93 -5.44
CA LEU A 73 -4.85 -4.70 -5.38
C LEU A 73 -4.76 -4.13 -3.95
N THR A 74 -5.86 -4.21 -3.17
CA THR A 74 -5.93 -3.57 -1.85
C THR A 74 -5.55 -4.49 -0.70
N LYS A 75 -5.87 -5.79 -0.76
CA LYS A 75 -5.71 -6.73 0.36
C LYS A 75 -4.80 -7.92 0.09
N GLY A 76 -4.36 -8.12 -1.15
CA GLY A 76 -3.43 -9.18 -1.55
C GLY A 76 -4.04 -10.56 -1.75
N ASP A 77 -5.21 -10.85 -1.19
CA ASP A 77 -5.92 -12.13 -1.36
C ASP A 77 -7.22 -11.92 -2.14
N ALA A 78 -7.35 -12.56 -3.30
CA ALA A 78 -8.61 -12.53 -4.03
C ALA A 78 -9.66 -13.41 -3.33
N PRO A 79 -10.92 -12.96 -3.23
CA PRO A 79 -12.00 -13.85 -2.83
C PRO A 79 -12.12 -15.01 -3.83
N ASP A 80 -12.60 -16.14 -3.36
CA ASP A 80 -12.70 -17.39 -4.10
C ASP A 80 -13.22 -17.21 -5.53
N ILE A 81 -12.30 -17.40 -6.49
CA ILE A 81 -12.55 -17.28 -7.93
C ILE A 81 -13.30 -18.50 -8.44
N SER A 82 -13.40 -19.58 -7.65
CA SER A 82 -14.05 -20.85 -8.03
C SER A 82 -15.53 -20.70 -8.42
N GLN A 83 -16.18 -19.64 -7.93
CA GLN A 83 -17.59 -19.33 -8.21
C GLN A 83 -17.79 -18.43 -9.44
N MET A 84 -16.74 -18.05 -10.14
CA MET A 84 -16.85 -17.24 -11.35
C MET A 84 -17.06 -18.12 -12.58
N ASN A 85 -17.77 -17.58 -13.57
CA ASN A 85 -17.85 -18.17 -14.90
C ASN A 85 -16.43 -18.39 -15.45
N ALA A 86 -16.16 -19.54 -16.05
CA ALA A 86 -14.82 -19.89 -16.58
C ALA A 86 -14.24 -18.80 -17.48
N ARG A 87 -15.07 -18.16 -18.31
CA ARG A 87 -14.69 -17.06 -19.22
C ARG A 87 -14.22 -15.82 -18.46
N VAL A 88 -14.90 -15.44 -17.37
CA VAL A 88 -14.52 -14.29 -16.53
C VAL A 88 -13.27 -14.61 -15.74
N ARG A 89 -13.08 -15.86 -15.34
CA ARG A 89 -11.85 -16.32 -14.68
C ARG A 89 -10.65 -16.22 -15.61
N GLU A 90 -10.75 -16.72 -16.81
CA GLU A 90 -9.69 -16.67 -17.83
C GLU A 90 -9.32 -15.22 -18.19
N MET A 91 -10.31 -14.33 -18.28
CA MET A 91 -10.08 -12.89 -18.47
C MET A 91 -9.40 -12.23 -17.27
N LEU A 92 -9.77 -12.60 -16.05
CA LEU A 92 -9.14 -12.10 -14.83
C LEU A 92 -7.68 -12.53 -14.76
N GLU A 93 -7.39 -13.79 -15.06
CA GLU A 93 -6.04 -14.33 -15.12
C GLU A 93 -5.23 -13.61 -16.20
N GLY A 94 -5.81 -13.39 -17.39
CA GLY A 94 -5.17 -12.64 -18.47
C GLY A 94 -4.94 -11.15 -18.15
N ALA A 95 -5.89 -10.50 -17.48
CA ALA A 95 -5.77 -9.10 -17.07
C ALA A 95 -4.66 -8.89 -16.04
N ILE A 96 -4.60 -9.78 -15.08
CA ILE A 96 -3.62 -9.72 -13.99
C ILE A 96 -2.21 -10.02 -14.53
N GLN A 97 -2.08 -10.95 -15.48
CA GLN A 97 -0.80 -11.28 -16.11
C GLN A 97 -0.31 -10.18 -17.05
N SER A 98 -1.20 -9.56 -17.84
CA SER A 98 -0.80 -8.57 -18.85
C SER A 98 -0.23 -7.29 -18.27
N ASP A 99 -0.64 -6.88 -17.07
CA ASP A 99 -0.19 -5.65 -16.42
C ASP A 99 0.95 -5.88 -15.40
N GLY A 100 1.49 -7.11 -15.31
CA GLY A 100 2.56 -7.45 -14.35
C GLY A 100 2.14 -7.38 -12.89
N ILE A 101 0.85 -7.18 -12.63
CA ILE A 101 0.29 -7.02 -11.28
C ILE A 101 0.45 -8.31 -10.47
N GLU A 102 0.32 -9.47 -11.10
CA GLU A 102 0.44 -10.77 -10.43
C GLU A 102 1.86 -11.01 -9.91
N GLU A 103 2.88 -10.66 -10.68
CA GLU A 103 4.28 -10.77 -10.26
C GLU A 103 4.60 -9.86 -9.05
N LEU A 104 3.94 -8.69 -8.96
CA LEU A 104 4.09 -7.80 -7.81
C LEU A 104 3.48 -8.39 -6.54
N PHE A 105 2.43 -9.21 -6.66
CA PHE A 105 1.71 -9.78 -5.51
C PHE A 105 2.14 -11.21 -5.15
N GLU A 106 2.53 -12.04 -6.12
CA GLU A 106 3.07 -13.38 -5.82
C GLU A 106 4.39 -13.30 -5.07
N SER A 107 5.23 -12.32 -5.41
CA SER A 107 6.44 -12.02 -4.67
C SER A 107 6.18 -11.66 -3.19
N GLY A 108 4.99 -11.14 -2.85
CA GLY A 108 4.62 -10.73 -1.48
C GLY A 108 4.22 -11.88 -0.55
N LYS A 109 4.05 -13.12 -1.03
CA LYS A 109 3.55 -14.22 -0.19
C LYS A 109 4.61 -15.02 0.56
N HIS A 110 5.87 -15.10 0.10
CA HIS A 110 6.87 -15.97 0.75
C HIS A 110 8.36 -15.57 0.62
N ILE A 111 8.66 -14.49 -0.05
CA ILE A 111 10.01 -13.94 -0.06
C ILE A 111 9.84 -12.51 0.46
N ALA A 112 10.69 -12.10 1.39
CA ALA A 112 10.83 -10.69 1.73
C ALA A 112 11.36 -9.97 0.46
N VAL A 113 10.46 -9.72 -0.49
CA VAL A 113 10.79 -8.90 -1.66
C VAL A 113 11.12 -7.56 -1.08
N ASP A 114 12.35 -7.16 -1.31
CA ASP A 114 12.78 -5.83 -0.95
C ASP A 114 12.01 -4.85 -1.83
N ILE A 115 10.91 -4.31 -1.28
CA ILE A 115 10.07 -3.30 -1.95
C ILE A 115 10.90 -2.06 -2.35
N PHE A 116 12.12 -1.95 -1.84
CA PHE A 116 13.07 -0.91 -2.17
C PHE A 116 14.03 -1.31 -3.30
N SER A 117 13.88 -2.49 -3.91
CA SER A 117 14.70 -2.89 -5.05
C SER A 117 14.33 -2.08 -6.30
N ASP A 118 15.34 -1.74 -7.10
CA ASP A 118 15.12 -0.98 -8.33
C ASP A 118 14.26 -1.77 -9.32
N GLU A 119 14.41 -3.11 -9.37
CA GLU A 119 13.59 -3.99 -10.19
C GLU A 119 12.10 -3.90 -9.83
N TYR A 120 11.78 -3.79 -8.55
CA TYR A 120 10.39 -3.67 -8.09
C TYR A 120 9.80 -2.30 -8.46
N MET A 121 10.60 -1.24 -8.34
CA MET A 121 10.22 0.12 -8.75
C MET A 121 10.00 0.21 -10.26
N ASP A 122 10.81 -0.46 -11.06
CA ASP A 122 10.65 -0.51 -12.53
C ASP A 122 9.31 -1.19 -12.91
N LYS A 123 8.94 -2.26 -12.24
CA LYS A 123 7.63 -2.92 -12.42
C LYS A 123 6.47 -2.00 -12.08
N ILE A 124 6.54 -1.25 -10.96
CA ILE A 124 5.52 -0.26 -10.59
C ILE A 124 5.45 0.85 -11.64
N ASN A 125 6.59 1.33 -12.13
CA ASN A 125 6.62 2.39 -13.13
C ASN A 125 6.07 1.96 -14.49
N ALA A 126 6.12 0.67 -14.80
CA ALA A 126 5.54 0.11 -16.03
C ALA A 126 4.00 0.05 -16.01
N ILE A 127 3.35 0.23 -14.85
CA ILE A 127 1.89 0.21 -14.72
C ILE A 127 1.29 1.40 -15.48
N GLN A 128 0.44 1.11 -16.48
CA GLN A 128 -0.21 2.09 -17.35
C GLN A 128 -1.47 2.73 -16.72
N LEU A 129 -1.97 2.17 -15.61
CA LEU A 129 -3.20 2.56 -14.95
C LEU A 129 -2.88 3.49 -13.78
N PRO A 130 -3.07 4.82 -13.89
CA PRO A 130 -2.54 5.77 -12.91
C PRO A 130 -3.18 5.62 -11.53
N ASN A 131 -4.50 5.43 -11.43
CA ASN A 131 -5.13 5.21 -10.12
C ASN A 131 -4.70 3.90 -9.47
N THR A 132 -4.54 2.83 -10.26
CA THR A 132 -4.00 1.54 -9.80
C THR A 132 -2.57 1.71 -9.30
N LYS A 133 -1.71 2.43 -10.03
CA LYS A 133 -0.34 2.75 -9.62
C LYS A 133 -0.29 3.48 -8.28
N ILE A 134 -1.11 4.52 -8.11
CA ILE A 134 -1.22 5.28 -6.85
C ILE A 134 -1.64 4.38 -5.70
N LYS A 135 -2.64 3.52 -5.88
CA LYS A 135 -3.12 2.60 -4.83
C LYS A 135 -2.07 1.57 -4.44
N ILE A 136 -1.30 1.04 -5.39
CA ILE A 136 -0.20 0.13 -5.11
C ILE A 136 0.90 0.84 -4.31
N LEU A 137 1.34 2.02 -4.74
CA LEU A 137 2.34 2.82 -4.03
C LEU A 137 1.88 3.18 -2.61
N GLN A 138 0.63 3.62 -2.45
CA GLN A 138 0.04 3.91 -1.13
C GLN A 138 0.10 2.70 -0.20
N ARG A 139 -0.26 1.52 -0.70
CA ARG A 139 -0.21 0.28 0.08
C ARG A 139 1.21 -0.10 0.49
N LEU A 140 2.15 -0.06 -0.44
CA LEU A 140 3.56 -0.39 -0.20
C LEU A 140 4.18 0.55 0.82
N LEU A 141 3.96 1.85 0.66
CA LEU A 141 4.41 2.86 1.61
C LEU A 141 3.82 2.64 3.00
N SER A 142 2.53 2.37 3.09
CA SER A 142 1.88 2.09 4.39
C SER A 142 2.54 0.90 5.08
N GLN A 143 2.76 -0.21 4.37
CA GLN A 143 3.42 -1.39 4.91
C GLN A 143 4.88 -1.09 5.34
N ALA A 144 5.64 -0.42 4.49
CA ALA A 144 7.03 -0.05 4.76
C ALA A 144 7.16 0.88 5.98
N ILE A 145 6.27 1.86 6.08
CA ILE A 145 6.22 2.79 7.21
C ILE A 145 5.84 2.06 8.51
N ASP A 146 4.89 1.14 8.46
CA ASP A 146 4.49 0.37 9.65
C ASP A 146 5.63 -0.56 10.13
N GLU A 147 6.40 -1.15 9.23
CA GLU A 147 7.61 -1.88 9.60
C GLU A 147 8.70 -0.95 10.17
N PHE A 148 8.90 0.21 9.54
CA PHE A 148 9.87 1.19 9.99
C PHE A 148 9.54 1.75 11.38
N LYS A 149 8.25 1.98 11.69
CA LYS A 149 7.77 2.43 13.01
C LYS A 149 8.13 1.48 14.15
N LYS A 150 8.30 0.20 13.89
CA LYS A 150 8.65 -0.79 14.92
C LYS A 150 10.02 -0.51 15.52
N VAL A 151 10.92 0.07 14.76
CA VAL A 151 12.29 0.39 15.19
C VAL A 151 12.47 1.90 15.39
N ASN A 152 12.02 2.71 14.45
CA ASN A 152 12.14 4.17 14.54
C ASN A 152 10.76 4.84 14.56
N LYS A 153 10.20 4.99 15.75
CA LYS A 153 8.84 5.52 15.93
C LYS A 153 8.72 6.98 15.51
N ILE A 154 9.73 7.81 15.76
CA ILE A 154 9.67 9.25 15.46
C ILE A 154 9.62 9.48 13.97
N MET A 155 10.60 8.96 13.24
CA MET A 155 10.66 9.09 11.80
C MET A 155 9.50 8.37 11.11
N GLY A 156 9.10 7.20 11.63
CA GLY A 156 7.95 6.47 11.11
C GLY A 156 6.62 7.23 11.23
N VAL A 157 6.43 8.03 12.29
CA VAL A 157 5.25 8.90 12.41
C VAL A 157 5.32 10.05 11.39
N GLU A 158 6.49 10.67 11.20
CA GLU A 158 6.68 11.74 10.22
C GLU A 158 6.36 11.24 8.79
N PHE A 159 6.87 10.08 8.39
CA PHE A 159 6.55 9.48 7.10
C PHE A 159 5.06 9.13 6.95
N ALA A 160 4.41 8.66 8.01
CA ALA A 160 2.97 8.38 8.01
C ALA A 160 2.13 9.65 7.80
N ASP A 161 2.49 10.75 8.45
CA ASP A 161 1.80 12.02 8.30
C ASP A 161 1.97 12.60 6.89
N ARG A 162 3.15 12.44 6.30
CA ARG A 162 3.41 12.84 4.91
C ARG A 162 2.62 11.98 3.92
N LEU A 163 2.62 10.66 4.09
CA LEU A 163 1.79 9.76 3.28
C LEU A 163 0.31 10.14 3.36
N LYS A 164 -0.18 10.40 4.57
CA LYS A 164 -1.57 10.81 4.78
C LYS A 164 -1.91 12.08 4.02
N LYS A 165 -1.04 13.10 4.01
CA LYS A 165 -1.28 14.35 3.27
C LYS A 165 -1.44 14.09 1.77
N VAL A 166 -0.54 13.32 1.16
CA VAL A 166 -0.60 13.00 -0.27
C VAL A 166 -1.88 12.21 -0.60
N VAL A 167 -2.25 11.26 0.27
CA VAL A 167 -3.50 10.47 0.10
C VAL A 167 -4.74 11.34 0.26
N ASP A 168 -4.75 12.27 1.22
CA ASP A 168 -5.86 13.20 1.42
C ASP A 168 -6.01 14.15 0.21
N GLU A 169 -4.93 14.64 -0.38
CA GLU A 169 -4.94 15.41 -1.63
C GLU A 169 -5.54 14.59 -2.78
N TYR A 170 -5.08 13.35 -2.95
CA TYR A 170 -5.63 12.44 -3.95
C TYR A 170 -7.13 12.20 -3.76
N ASN A 171 -7.60 12.00 -2.54
CA ASN A 171 -9.01 11.69 -2.26
C ASN A 171 -9.92 12.94 -2.37
N ASN A 172 -9.39 14.12 -2.08
CA ASN A 172 -10.16 15.39 -2.08
C ASN A 172 -10.09 16.16 -3.41
N ARG A 173 -9.39 15.62 -4.44
CA ARG A 173 -9.32 16.27 -5.75
C ARG A 173 -10.69 16.46 -6.37
N ARG A 174 -10.84 17.50 -7.17
CA ARG A 174 -12.10 17.80 -7.87
C ARG A 174 -12.43 16.72 -8.90
N ARG A 175 -13.72 16.58 -9.23
CA ARG A 175 -14.15 15.56 -10.20
C ARG A 175 -13.64 15.84 -11.62
N ASP A 176 -13.46 17.07 -12.00
CA ASP A 176 -12.87 17.50 -13.27
C ASP A 176 -11.35 17.20 -13.32
N GLU A 177 -10.68 17.26 -12.19
CA GLU A 177 -9.25 16.90 -12.01
C GLU A 177 -9.05 15.38 -11.84
N ALA A 178 -10.09 14.64 -11.49
CA ALA A 178 -10.00 13.20 -11.20
C ALA A 178 -9.49 12.36 -12.39
N TYR A 179 -9.64 12.87 -13.60
CA TYR A 179 -9.16 12.27 -14.84
C TYR A 179 -7.97 13.03 -15.46
N ALA A 180 -7.51 14.10 -14.84
CA ALA A 180 -6.36 14.85 -15.34
C ALA A 180 -5.08 14.03 -15.08
N ASN A 181 -4.49 13.51 -16.14
CA ASN A 181 -3.27 12.72 -16.05
C ASN A 181 -2.15 13.45 -15.30
N GLU A 182 -2.04 14.78 -15.51
CA GLU A 182 -1.06 15.62 -14.82
C GLU A 182 -1.17 15.55 -13.29
N VAL A 183 -2.39 15.59 -12.74
CA VAL A 183 -2.62 15.48 -11.28
C VAL A 183 -2.31 14.09 -10.77
N LEU A 184 -2.68 13.06 -11.55
CA LEU A 184 -2.41 11.67 -11.17
C LEU A 184 -0.91 11.33 -11.24
N ASP A 185 -0.22 11.87 -12.24
CA ASP A 185 1.23 11.72 -12.39
C ASP A 185 1.97 12.42 -11.25
N ASP A 186 1.55 13.63 -10.87
CA ASP A 186 2.13 14.37 -9.74
C ASP A 186 1.98 13.61 -8.41
N VAL A 187 0.78 13.08 -8.13
CA VAL A 187 0.55 12.25 -6.92
C VAL A 187 1.41 10.98 -6.94
N ALA A 188 1.49 10.31 -8.09
CA ALA A 188 2.32 9.10 -8.22
C ALA A 188 3.80 9.42 -8.02
N GLU A 189 4.29 10.57 -8.52
CA GLU A 189 5.65 11.04 -8.32
C GLU A 189 5.93 11.37 -6.85
N GLN A 190 5.04 12.07 -6.17
CA GLN A 190 5.15 12.36 -4.74
C GLN A 190 5.24 11.08 -3.90
N LEU A 191 4.43 10.06 -4.20
CA LEU A 191 4.49 8.76 -3.53
C LEU A 191 5.80 8.01 -3.82
N ALA A 192 6.30 8.06 -5.05
CA ALA A 192 7.57 7.44 -5.43
C ALA A 192 8.75 8.15 -4.73
N GLN A 193 8.74 9.48 -4.66
CA GLN A 193 9.74 10.24 -3.92
C GLN A 193 9.73 9.91 -2.43
N LEU A 194 8.54 9.77 -1.83
CA LEU A 194 8.41 9.39 -0.42
C LEU A 194 8.98 7.99 -0.15
N LEU A 195 8.81 7.06 -1.08
CA LEU A 195 9.40 5.71 -0.99
C LEU A 195 10.93 5.75 -1.07
N GLU A 196 11.49 6.53 -1.98
CA GLU A 196 12.94 6.72 -2.10
C GLU A 196 13.54 7.39 -0.85
N GLU A 197 12.87 8.37 -0.28
CA GLU A 197 13.31 8.99 0.96
C GLU A 197 13.27 8.02 2.13
N LEU A 198 12.22 7.21 2.24
CA LEU A 198 12.12 6.16 3.26
C LEU A 198 13.25 5.12 3.10
N LYS A 199 13.58 4.73 1.85
CA LYS A 199 14.74 3.88 1.53
C LYS A 199 16.06 4.48 2.01
N LYS A 200 16.28 5.76 1.71
CA LYS A 200 17.48 6.49 2.15
C LYS A 200 17.55 6.59 3.67
N GLU A 201 16.43 6.93 4.31
CA GLU A 201 16.38 7.05 5.77
C GLU A 201 16.62 5.70 6.45
N LYS A 202 16.03 4.62 5.95
CA LYS A 202 16.27 3.25 6.45
C LYS A 202 17.74 2.85 6.41
N ASN A 203 18.51 3.37 5.45
CA ASN A 203 19.93 3.07 5.26
C ASN A 203 20.88 4.16 5.79
N SER A 204 20.34 5.27 6.33
CA SER A 204 21.13 6.44 6.73
C SER A 204 22.13 6.15 7.86
N PHE A 205 21.85 5.15 8.68
CA PHE A 205 22.73 4.73 9.80
C PHE A 205 24.10 4.26 9.33
N GLN A 206 24.24 3.71 8.11
CA GLN A 206 25.49 3.18 7.59
C GLN A 206 26.56 4.27 7.45
N SER A 207 26.17 5.46 7.00
CA SER A 207 27.07 6.60 6.85
C SER A 207 27.52 7.21 8.17
N MET A 208 26.76 6.96 9.26
CA MET A 208 27.03 7.49 10.58
C MET A 208 27.87 6.53 11.46
N GLY A 209 28.16 5.32 10.97
CA GLY A 209 28.91 4.30 11.72
C GLY A 209 28.17 3.82 12.98
N ILE A 210 26.84 3.77 12.91
CA ILE A 210 25.92 3.27 13.95
C ILE A 210 25.06 2.16 13.35
N ASP A 211 24.41 1.38 14.19
CA ASP A 211 23.43 0.41 13.73
C ASP A 211 22.01 1.02 13.65
N TYR A 212 21.05 0.22 13.18
CA TYR A 212 19.68 0.66 12.94
C TYR A 212 18.93 1.05 14.23
N GLU A 213 19.20 0.40 15.35
CA GLU A 213 18.60 0.71 16.65
C GLU A 213 19.26 1.95 17.27
N GLU A 214 20.59 2.07 17.16
CA GLU A 214 21.32 3.28 17.57
C GLU A 214 20.84 4.51 16.82
N LYS A 215 20.47 4.37 15.53
CA LYS A 215 19.88 5.45 14.73
C LYS A 215 18.53 5.90 15.31
N ALA A 216 17.70 5.00 15.79
CA ALA A 216 16.45 5.36 16.44
C ALA A 216 16.68 6.21 17.70
N PHE A 217 17.66 5.86 18.53
CA PHE A 217 18.04 6.69 19.68
C PHE A 217 18.62 8.05 19.28
N TYR A 218 19.44 8.09 18.22
CA TYR A 218 19.94 9.35 17.68
C TYR A 218 18.80 10.27 17.22
N ASP A 219 17.79 9.73 16.52
CA ASP A 219 16.65 10.52 16.06
C ASP A 219 15.78 11.03 17.23
N ILE A 220 15.66 10.25 18.30
CA ILE A 220 15.03 10.71 19.56
C ILE A 220 15.81 11.89 20.13
N LEU A 221 17.13 11.78 20.24
CA LEU A 221 17.98 12.86 20.78
C LEU A 221 17.86 14.14 19.93
N LYS A 222 17.83 13.98 18.61
CA LYS A 222 17.67 15.10 17.66
C LYS A 222 16.29 15.76 17.78
N ALA A 223 15.23 14.97 17.97
CA ALA A 223 13.90 15.49 18.20
C ALA A 223 13.80 16.25 19.56
N VAL A 224 14.44 15.73 20.61
CA VAL A 224 14.52 16.38 21.93
C VAL A 224 15.32 17.68 21.85
N SER A 225 16.46 17.67 21.16
CA SER A 225 17.28 18.85 20.90
C SER A 225 16.47 19.97 20.25
N LYS A 226 15.73 19.64 19.19
CA LYS A 226 14.85 20.57 18.49
C LYS A 226 13.69 21.08 19.38
N LYS A 227 13.09 20.21 20.19
CA LYS A 227 11.97 20.58 21.07
C LYS A 227 12.36 21.54 22.17
N TYR A 228 13.55 21.37 22.72
CA TYR A 228 14.06 22.16 23.83
C TYR A 228 15.08 23.22 23.42
N GLU A 229 15.24 23.46 22.10
CA GLU A 229 16.07 24.50 21.49
C GLU A 229 17.53 24.52 22.00
N PHE A 230 18.13 23.34 22.16
CA PHE A 230 19.56 23.24 22.46
C PHE A 230 20.34 22.63 21.30
N GLU A 231 21.53 23.16 21.06
CA GLU A 231 22.45 22.60 20.07
C GLU A 231 23.37 21.58 20.73
N TYR A 232 23.44 20.41 20.14
CA TYR A 232 24.37 19.36 20.55
C TYR A 232 25.10 18.83 19.31
N PRO A 233 26.45 18.77 19.34
CA PRO A 233 27.21 18.29 18.19
C PRO A 233 26.78 16.90 17.77
N ASP A 234 26.67 16.66 16.46
CA ASP A 234 26.18 15.38 15.90
C ASP A 234 27.04 14.17 16.34
N ASP A 235 28.36 14.33 16.44
CA ASP A 235 29.28 13.32 16.94
C ASP A 235 28.97 12.90 18.39
N LYS A 236 28.59 13.86 19.22
CA LYS A 236 28.18 13.60 20.59
C LYS A 236 26.80 12.96 20.69
N MET A 237 25.88 13.31 19.81
CA MET A 237 24.59 12.63 19.74
C MET A 237 24.74 11.17 19.32
N VAL A 238 25.65 10.88 18.37
CA VAL A 238 26.01 9.50 17.98
C VAL A 238 26.61 8.72 19.15
N GLU A 239 27.54 9.33 19.90
CA GLU A 239 28.13 8.68 21.09
C GLU A 239 27.05 8.39 22.15
N LEU A 240 26.16 9.35 22.40
CA LEU A 240 25.05 9.17 23.35
C LEU A 240 24.08 8.08 22.90
N ALA A 241 23.74 8.03 21.61
CA ALA A 241 22.86 7.00 21.06
C ALA A 241 23.42 5.59 21.31
N LYS A 242 24.71 5.39 21.05
CA LYS A 242 25.42 4.12 21.35
C LYS A 242 25.37 3.75 22.83
N ARG A 243 25.63 4.74 23.70
CA ARG A 243 25.57 4.53 25.16
C ARG A 243 24.17 4.18 25.64
N ILE A 244 23.14 4.87 25.15
CA ILE A 244 21.74 4.61 25.49
C ILE A 244 21.37 3.19 25.09
N LYS A 245 21.74 2.74 23.88
CA LYS A 245 21.49 1.38 23.45
C LYS A 245 22.11 0.36 24.40
N ILE A 246 23.38 0.51 24.75
CA ILE A 246 24.06 -0.41 25.70
C ILE A 246 23.32 -0.49 27.03
N ILE A 247 22.86 0.66 27.57
CA ILE A 247 22.12 0.70 28.83
C ILE A 247 20.75 0.03 28.68
N VAL A 248 20.04 0.29 27.59
CA VAL A 248 18.72 -0.30 27.35
C VAL A 248 18.84 -1.82 27.15
N ASP A 249 19.82 -2.28 26.39
CA ASP A 249 20.06 -3.71 26.15
C ASP A 249 20.43 -4.45 27.46
N ASP A 250 21.18 -3.82 28.34
CA ASP A 250 21.50 -4.38 29.66
C ASP A 250 20.29 -4.43 30.59
N LYS A 251 19.51 -3.35 30.64
CA LYS A 251 18.29 -3.25 31.46
C LYS A 251 17.15 -4.13 30.92
N SER A 252 17.02 -4.29 29.61
CA SER A 252 15.97 -5.10 28.97
C SER A 252 16.05 -6.60 29.27
N LYS A 253 17.16 -7.06 29.85
CA LYS A 253 17.28 -8.43 30.40
C LYS A 253 16.28 -8.70 31.54
N TYR A 254 15.74 -7.65 32.15
CA TYR A 254 14.73 -7.74 33.20
C TYR A 254 13.37 -7.41 32.60
N THR A 255 12.44 -8.34 32.62
CA THR A 255 11.10 -8.21 31.98
C THR A 255 10.26 -7.04 32.50
N ASP A 256 10.55 -6.56 33.70
CA ASP A 256 9.84 -5.48 34.41
C ASP A 256 10.69 -4.21 34.60
N TRP A 257 11.81 -4.08 33.89
CA TRP A 257 12.77 -2.98 34.08
C TRP A 257 12.11 -1.58 33.96
N ALA A 258 11.09 -1.42 33.12
CA ALA A 258 10.42 -0.15 32.90
C ALA A 258 9.56 0.30 34.10
N THR A 259 9.19 -0.63 35.00
CA THR A 259 8.36 -0.37 36.17
C THR A 259 9.13 -0.40 37.50
N ARG A 260 10.33 -1.02 37.49
CA ARG A 260 11.17 -1.15 38.68
C ARG A 260 12.05 0.08 38.90
N GLU A 261 11.91 0.71 40.08
CA GLU A 261 12.67 1.93 40.44
C GLU A 261 14.15 1.64 40.69
N ASP A 262 14.48 0.44 41.22
CA ASP A 262 15.85 0.01 41.49
C ASP A 262 16.68 -0.24 40.21
N ILE A 263 16.02 -0.43 39.08
CA ILE A 263 16.66 -0.62 37.79
C ILE A 263 16.69 0.67 36.96
N LYS A 264 15.78 1.62 37.23
CA LYS A 264 15.71 2.91 36.54
C LYS A 264 16.87 3.86 36.89
N ALA A 265 17.43 3.73 38.06
CA ALA A 265 18.58 4.52 38.52
C ALA A 265 19.87 4.04 37.85
#